data_3725e77372341601c1d243b504e36666
#
_entry.id   3725e77372341601c1d243b504e36666
#
_cell.length_a   1.000
_cell.length_b   1.000
_cell.length_c   1.000
_cell.angle_alpha   90.00
_cell.angle_beta   90.00
_cell.angle_gamma   90.00
#
_symmetry.space_group_name_H-M   'P 1'
#
loop_
_entity.id
_entity.type
_entity.pdbx_description
1 polymer ?
#
loop_
_entity_poly.entity_id
_entity_poly.type
_entity_poly.pdbx_seq_one_letter_code
_entity_poly.pdbx_strand_id
1 'polypeptide(L)'
;MSSDANVQVILHIGAGSFHRAHQAWYLHRLNAARAPGEPHWSLTVGNIRGDMNAVLEALASQDGVYTLETVTPHGERAYETIRSIERVLPWSADLAGLVEAGSDPACRIIAFTVTEGGYYLDEHDHLDTANADLSADLKGGRITIYGALAAILEARMKRNAGPVTLQSCDNLRSNGERFHAGMSEFLDRRGDATLKTWFDANTSSPNSMVDRITPRPTDDVRERVLAATGFNDACPVMGEAFIQWVIEDNFRAGRPAWEKVGAELVESVLPYEEAKIRILNATHSCI
;
A
#
# COMPACT_ATOMS: atom_id res chain seq x y z
N MET A 1 26.53 10.20 11.63
CA MET A 1 25.29 9.48 11.64
C MET A 1 25.54 8.20 10.87
N SER A 2 25.62 7.07 11.54
CA SER A 2 25.81 5.77 10.90
C SER A 2 24.54 5.47 10.13
N SER A 3 24.60 5.45 8.79
CA SER A 3 23.53 4.87 7.98
C SER A 3 23.51 3.38 8.33
N ASP A 4 22.46 2.94 9.03
CA ASP A 4 22.23 1.53 9.24
C ASP A 4 22.11 0.86 7.86
N ALA A 5 23.18 0.21 7.42
CA ALA A 5 23.28 -0.44 6.10
C ALA A 5 22.28 -1.61 5.93
N ASN A 6 21.36 -1.79 6.87
CA ASN A 6 20.40 -2.90 6.93
C ASN A 6 18.93 -2.45 6.97
N VAL A 7 18.64 -1.18 6.70
CA VAL A 7 17.26 -0.70 6.59
C VAL A 7 16.75 -0.91 5.18
N GLN A 8 15.65 -1.65 5.04
CA GLN A 8 14.91 -1.83 3.81
C GLN A 8 13.65 -0.97 3.85
N VAL A 9 13.26 -0.40 2.73
CA VAL A 9 12.12 0.53 2.67
C VAL A 9 10.97 -0.04 1.85
N ILE A 10 9.78 0.10 2.40
CA ILE A 10 8.52 0.01 1.68
C ILE A 10 8.01 1.42 1.48
N LEU A 11 7.81 1.86 0.25
CA LEU A 11 7.05 3.05 -0.06
C LEU A 11 5.59 2.66 -0.25
N HIS A 12 4.69 3.22 0.55
CA HIS A 12 3.26 3.03 0.36
C HIS A 12 2.60 4.30 -0.16
N ILE A 13 1.88 4.17 -1.27
CA ILE A 13 1.10 5.23 -1.90
C ILE A 13 -0.35 5.08 -1.49
N GLY A 14 -0.84 6.02 -0.68
CA GLY A 14 -2.16 6.01 -0.06
C GLY A 14 -2.07 5.99 1.47
N ALA A 15 -2.58 7.03 2.13
CA ALA A 15 -2.56 7.16 3.59
C ALA A 15 -3.91 6.79 4.25
N GLY A 16 -4.73 6.00 3.56
CA GLY A 16 -6.08 5.64 3.98
C GLY A 16 -6.13 4.80 5.26
N SER A 17 -7.32 4.72 5.87
CA SER A 17 -7.55 3.93 7.08
C SER A 17 -7.26 2.46 6.88
N PHE A 18 -7.59 1.91 5.70
CA PHE A 18 -7.35 0.49 5.41
C PHE A 18 -5.85 0.14 5.49
N HIS A 19 -4.99 0.87 4.76
CA HIS A 19 -3.55 0.64 4.82
C HIS A 19 -3.01 0.70 6.26
N ARG A 20 -3.43 1.72 7.03
CA ARG A 20 -2.96 1.93 8.41
C ARG A 20 -3.47 0.85 9.37
N ALA A 21 -4.66 0.30 9.12
CA ALA A 21 -5.22 -0.79 9.90
C ALA A 21 -4.76 -2.18 9.43
N HIS A 22 -4.13 -2.32 8.27
CA HIS A 22 -3.78 -3.60 7.65
C HIS A 22 -2.26 -3.72 7.44
N GLN A 23 -1.71 -3.29 6.30
CA GLN A 23 -0.30 -3.51 5.96
C GLN A 23 0.67 -2.90 6.99
N ALA A 24 0.37 -1.69 7.45
CA ALA A 24 1.18 -1.02 8.47
C ALA A 24 1.16 -1.76 9.81
N TRP A 25 0.04 -2.39 10.17
CA TRP A 25 -0.06 -3.25 11.35
C TRP A 25 0.83 -4.49 11.23
N TYR A 26 0.79 -5.21 10.10
CA TYR A 26 1.66 -6.37 9.88
C TYR A 26 3.15 -5.99 10.00
N LEU A 27 3.54 -4.85 9.42
CA LEU A 27 4.93 -4.40 9.51
C LEU A 27 5.30 -3.98 10.94
N HIS A 28 4.39 -3.31 11.66
CA HIS A 28 4.58 -2.98 13.06
C HIS A 28 4.84 -4.24 13.90
N ARG A 29 4.01 -5.25 13.75
CA ARG A 29 4.15 -6.53 14.47
C ARG A 29 5.45 -7.24 14.11
N LEU A 30 5.84 -7.24 12.84
CA LEU A 30 7.09 -7.85 12.38
C LEU A 30 8.30 -7.15 12.99
N ASN A 31 8.36 -5.82 12.93
CA ASN A 31 9.47 -5.05 13.49
C ASN A 31 9.55 -5.21 15.02
N ALA A 32 8.43 -5.31 15.73
CA ALA A 32 8.38 -5.58 17.16
C ALA A 32 8.89 -6.97 17.53
N ALA A 33 8.70 -7.95 16.66
CA ALA A 33 9.15 -9.35 16.85
C ALA A 33 10.55 -9.62 16.28
N ARG A 34 11.23 -8.62 15.71
CA ARG A 34 12.51 -8.74 15.00
C ARG A 34 13.63 -9.21 15.95
N ALA A 35 14.34 -10.26 15.53
CA ALA A 35 15.55 -10.69 16.23
C ALA A 35 16.76 -9.81 15.89
N PRO A 36 17.78 -9.77 16.78
CA PRO A 36 19.03 -9.07 16.49
C PRO A 36 19.69 -9.59 15.19
N GLY A 37 20.04 -8.68 14.28
CA GLY A 37 20.66 -9.01 12.98
C GLY A 37 19.69 -9.23 11.84
N GLU A 38 18.38 -9.34 12.08
CA GLU A 38 17.39 -9.34 11.02
C GLU A 38 17.22 -7.92 10.42
N PRO A 39 16.89 -7.81 9.12
CA PRO A 39 16.68 -6.50 8.49
C PRO A 39 15.54 -5.73 9.18
N HIS A 40 15.74 -4.44 9.35
CA HIS A 40 14.67 -3.52 9.72
C HIS A 40 13.95 -3.05 8.47
N TRP A 41 12.61 -3.07 8.49
CA TRP A 41 11.80 -2.59 7.41
C TRP A 41 11.10 -1.29 7.81
N SER A 42 11.45 -0.22 7.15
CA SER A 42 10.85 1.11 7.34
C SER A 42 9.70 1.32 6.36
N LEU A 43 8.61 1.90 6.82
CA LEU A 43 7.48 2.30 5.99
C LEU A 43 7.52 3.80 5.75
N THR A 44 7.63 4.18 4.48
CA THR A 44 7.45 5.56 4.00
C THR A 44 6.07 5.68 3.38
N VAL A 45 5.29 6.67 3.80
CA VAL A 45 3.91 6.89 3.31
C VAL A 45 3.79 8.23 2.61
N GLY A 46 3.11 8.26 1.49
CA GLY A 46 2.74 9.47 0.75
C GLY A 46 1.46 9.26 -0.04
N ASN A 47 1.00 10.28 -0.77
CA ASN A 47 -0.20 10.19 -1.59
C ASN A 47 0.00 10.89 -2.94
N ILE A 48 -0.72 10.42 -3.98
CA ILE A 48 -0.66 11.02 -5.33
C ILE A 48 -1.47 12.32 -5.37
N ARG A 49 -2.56 12.40 -4.61
CA ARG A 49 -3.49 13.53 -4.60
C ARG A 49 -3.43 14.28 -3.27
N GLY A 50 -3.79 15.56 -3.29
CA GLY A 50 -3.82 16.40 -2.09
C GLY A 50 -5.03 16.16 -1.16
N ASP A 51 -5.92 15.25 -1.50
CA ASP A 51 -7.14 14.93 -0.75
C ASP A 51 -6.86 14.29 0.64
N MET A 52 -5.66 13.75 0.84
CA MET A 52 -5.22 13.15 2.11
C MET A 52 -4.26 14.04 2.91
N ASN A 53 -4.07 15.32 2.53
CA ASN A 53 -3.10 16.20 3.18
C ASN A 53 -3.31 16.30 4.69
N ALA A 54 -4.55 16.43 5.16
CA ALA A 54 -4.85 16.51 6.58
C ALA A 54 -4.39 15.26 7.35
N VAL A 55 -4.50 14.07 6.75
CA VAL A 55 -4.03 12.81 7.35
C VAL A 55 -2.49 12.74 7.34
N LEU A 56 -1.86 13.15 6.23
CA LEU A 56 -0.40 13.18 6.14
C LEU A 56 0.20 14.17 7.14
N GLU A 57 -0.39 15.35 7.29
CA GLU A 57 0.04 16.36 8.28
C GLU A 57 -0.14 15.84 9.72
N ALA A 58 -1.28 15.20 10.02
CA ALA A 58 -1.53 14.60 11.32
C ALA A 58 -0.49 13.50 11.63
N LEU A 59 -0.22 12.58 10.70
CA LEU A 59 0.79 11.55 10.85
C LEU A 59 2.20 12.18 11.03
N ALA A 60 2.54 13.17 10.23
CA ALA A 60 3.85 13.84 10.32
C ALA A 60 4.03 14.55 11.68
N SER A 61 2.97 15.19 12.21
CA SER A 61 3.01 15.84 13.52
C SER A 61 3.17 14.88 14.71
N GLN A 62 2.94 13.59 14.48
CA GLN A 62 3.04 12.50 15.45
C GLN A 62 4.19 11.53 15.15
N ASP A 63 5.17 11.94 14.33
CA ASP A 63 6.29 11.09 13.91
C ASP A 63 5.82 9.74 13.31
N GLY A 64 4.71 9.74 12.58
CA GLY A 64 4.10 8.55 11.97
C GLY A 64 3.36 7.63 12.96
N VAL A 65 3.33 7.96 14.24
CA VAL A 65 2.69 7.15 15.30
C VAL A 65 1.19 7.41 15.31
N TYR A 66 0.39 6.36 15.44
CA TYR A 66 -1.06 6.46 15.60
C TYR A 66 -1.60 5.23 16.35
N THR A 67 -2.87 5.30 16.75
CA THR A 67 -3.54 4.22 17.46
C THR A 67 -4.49 3.49 16.53
N LEU A 68 -4.43 2.17 16.57
CA LEU A 68 -5.43 1.27 16.00
C LEU A 68 -6.35 0.79 17.10
N GLU A 69 -7.65 1.14 17.01
CA GLU A 69 -8.72 0.53 17.79
C GLU A 69 -9.21 -0.72 17.06
N THR A 70 -9.19 -1.88 17.69
CA THR A 70 -9.80 -3.10 17.15
C THR A 70 -11.03 -3.47 17.95
N VAL A 71 -12.06 -3.98 17.23
CA VAL A 71 -13.34 -4.34 17.84
C VAL A 71 -13.66 -5.79 17.51
N THR A 72 -13.94 -6.61 18.53
CA THR A 72 -14.41 -7.99 18.36
C THR A 72 -15.90 -8.02 17.97
N PRO A 73 -16.42 -9.15 17.44
CA PRO A 73 -17.86 -9.30 17.20
C PRO A 73 -18.73 -9.14 18.46
N HIS A 74 -18.15 -9.31 19.65
CA HIS A 74 -18.82 -9.10 20.93
C HIS A 74 -18.74 -7.66 21.45
N GLY A 75 -18.12 -6.75 20.67
CA GLY A 75 -17.99 -5.34 21.04
C GLY A 75 -16.80 -5.01 21.96
N GLU A 76 -15.96 -5.99 22.28
CA GLU A 76 -14.73 -5.74 23.05
C GLU A 76 -13.74 -4.93 22.24
N ARG A 77 -13.09 -3.96 22.88
CA ARG A 77 -12.16 -3.04 22.23
C ARG A 77 -10.74 -3.25 22.76
N ALA A 78 -9.79 -3.23 21.84
CA ALA A 78 -8.37 -3.17 22.16
C ALA A 78 -7.70 -2.03 21.39
N TYR A 79 -6.64 -1.47 21.99
CA TYR A 79 -5.91 -0.33 21.44
C TYR A 79 -4.44 -0.68 21.28
N GLU A 80 -3.91 -0.49 20.10
CA GLU A 80 -2.50 -0.75 19.79
C GLU A 80 -1.87 0.49 19.17
N THR A 81 -0.71 0.91 19.70
CA THR A 81 0.05 2.03 19.14
C THR A 81 0.93 1.54 18.00
N ILE A 82 0.65 1.96 16.79
CA ILE A 82 1.36 1.58 15.58
C ILE A 82 2.53 2.55 15.34
N ARG A 83 3.71 2.00 15.01
CA ARG A 83 4.98 2.73 14.85
C ARG A 83 5.76 2.32 13.61
N SER A 84 5.13 1.64 12.65
CA SER A 84 5.79 1.18 11.43
C SER A 84 6.01 2.28 10.40
N ILE A 85 5.22 3.36 10.44
CA ILE A 85 5.41 4.52 9.56
C ILE A 85 6.52 5.38 10.17
N GLU A 86 7.67 5.42 9.49
CA GLU A 86 8.85 6.16 9.96
C GLU A 86 9.12 7.42 9.14
N ARG A 87 8.53 7.50 7.96
CA ARG A 87 8.63 8.70 7.12
C ARG A 87 7.28 9.00 6.48
N VAL A 88 6.84 10.24 6.63
CA VAL A 88 5.64 10.75 5.99
C VAL A 88 6.06 11.80 4.96
N LEU A 89 5.64 11.62 3.71
CA LEU A 89 5.95 12.52 2.62
C LEU A 89 4.83 13.55 2.47
N PRO A 90 5.14 14.84 2.55
CA PRO A 90 4.17 15.87 2.21
C PRO A 90 3.80 15.75 0.73
N TRP A 91 2.54 15.98 0.42
CA TRP A 91 2.11 16.00 -0.97
C TRP A 91 2.68 17.20 -1.72
N SER A 92 3.08 16.97 -2.95
CA SER A 92 3.42 18.02 -3.92
C SER A 92 2.90 17.64 -5.31
N ALA A 93 2.53 18.62 -6.10
CA ALA A 93 1.93 18.38 -7.42
C ALA A 93 2.89 17.67 -8.41
N ASP A 94 4.18 17.84 -8.23
CA ASP A 94 5.24 17.19 -9.01
C ASP A 94 5.64 15.81 -8.45
N LEU A 95 5.05 15.39 -7.32
CA LEU A 95 5.33 14.14 -6.60
C LEU A 95 6.82 13.96 -6.24
N ALA A 96 7.57 15.05 -6.05
CA ALA A 96 9.02 15.00 -5.84
C ALA A 96 9.42 14.05 -4.70
N GLY A 97 8.71 14.10 -3.57
CA GLY A 97 8.96 13.20 -2.42
C GLY A 97 8.75 11.73 -2.76
N LEU A 98 7.67 11.40 -3.47
CA LEU A 98 7.39 10.03 -3.92
C LEU A 98 8.44 9.53 -4.92
N VAL A 99 8.82 10.38 -5.88
CA VAL A 99 9.84 10.05 -6.89
C VAL A 99 11.19 9.81 -6.23
N GLU A 100 11.58 10.67 -5.28
CA GLU A 100 12.82 10.50 -4.53
C GLU A 100 12.82 9.18 -3.75
N ALA A 101 11.79 8.94 -2.92
CA ALA A 101 11.70 7.76 -2.07
C ALA A 101 11.61 6.46 -2.88
N GLY A 102 10.80 6.43 -3.95
CA GLY A 102 10.64 5.23 -4.78
C GLY A 102 11.85 4.93 -5.68
N SER A 103 12.70 5.94 -5.96
CA SER A 103 13.94 5.76 -6.73
C SER A 103 15.17 5.52 -5.85
N ASP A 104 15.02 5.45 -4.53
CA ASP A 104 16.09 5.05 -3.62
C ASP A 104 16.37 3.54 -3.75
N PRO A 105 17.63 3.11 -3.81
CA PRO A 105 17.99 1.69 -3.83
C PRO A 105 17.53 0.91 -2.59
N ALA A 106 17.34 1.55 -1.43
CA ALA A 106 16.78 0.93 -0.24
C ALA A 106 15.28 0.60 -0.36
N CYS A 107 14.57 1.27 -1.28
CA CYS A 107 13.15 0.98 -1.57
C CYS A 107 13.05 -0.34 -2.35
N ARG A 108 12.52 -1.37 -1.70
CA ARG A 108 12.38 -2.72 -2.24
C ARG A 108 10.98 -3.01 -2.76
N ILE A 109 9.98 -2.36 -2.16
CA ILE A 109 8.57 -2.52 -2.48
C ILE A 109 7.94 -1.14 -2.60
N ILE A 110 7.20 -0.92 -3.67
CA ILE A 110 6.27 0.19 -3.79
C ILE A 110 4.87 -0.41 -3.72
N ALA A 111 4.22 -0.24 -2.59
CA ALA A 111 2.87 -0.71 -2.36
C ALA A 111 1.87 0.44 -2.54
N PHE A 112 0.61 0.11 -2.84
CA PHE A 112 -0.42 1.12 -3.00
C PHE A 112 -1.82 0.60 -2.67
N THR A 113 -2.68 1.56 -2.30
CA THR A 113 -4.12 1.39 -2.13
C THR A 113 -4.82 2.56 -2.82
N VAL A 114 -5.37 2.32 -4.01
CA VAL A 114 -5.97 3.35 -4.87
C VAL A 114 -7.45 3.10 -5.14
N THR A 115 -7.99 2.02 -4.60
CA THR A 115 -9.34 1.50 -4.83
C THR A 115 -9.57 1.04 -6.28
N GLU A 116 -10.66 0.33 -6.54
CA GLU A 116 -10.97 -0.20 -7.89
C GLU A 116 -10.98 0.90 -8.97
N GLY A 117 -11.60 2.05 -8.68
CA GLY A 117 -11.60 3.18 -9.61
C GLY A 117 -10.22 3.75 -9.95
N GLY A 118 -9.22 3.52 -9.12
CA GLY A 118 -7.84 3.95 -9.35
C GLY A 118 -7.06 3.11 -10.37
N TYR A 119 -7.65 2.02 -10.86
CA TYR A 119 -7.09 1.22 -11.96
C TYR A 119 -7.49 1.73 -13.34
N TYR A 120 -8.48 2.61 -13.43
CA TYR A 120 -8.91 3.21 -14.68
C TYR A 120 -9.18 2.21 -15.80
N LEU A 121 -9.76 1.05 -15.46
CA LEU A 121 -10.07 -0.02 -16.41
C LEU A 121 -11.51 0.11 -16.90
N ASP A 122 -11.73 -0.23 -18.16
CA ASP A 122 -13.03 -0.37 -18.76
C ASP A 122 -13.64 -1.77 -18.47
N GLU A 123 -14.79 -2.07 -19.03
CA GLU A 123 -15.50 -3.34 -18.87
C GLU A 123 -14.76 -4.57 -19.47
N HIS A 124 -13.68 -4.34 -20.22
CA HIS A 124 -12.84 -5.36 -20.84
C HIS A 124 -11.45 -5.45 -20.21
N ASP A 125 -11.25 -4.85 -19.04
CA ASP A 125 -9.98 -4.77 -18.34
C ASP A 125 -8.87 -4.02 -19.11
N HIS A 126 -9.22 -3.15 -20.06
CA HIS A 126 -8.31 -2.23 -20.74
C HIS A 126 -8.36 -0.83 -20.14
N LEU A 127 -7.32 -0.06 -20.35
CA LEU A 127 -7.26 1.32 -19.85
C LEU A 127 -8.35 2.20 -20.52
N ASP A 128 -9.20 2.79 -19.70
CA ASP A 128 -10.22 3.76 -20.14
C ASP A 128 -9.57 5.10 -20.50
N THR A 129 -9.13 5.23 -21.75
CA THR A 129 -8.48 6.44 -22.27
C THR A 129 -9.44 7.63 -22.43
N ALA A 130 -10.75 7.43 -22.27
CA ALA A 130 -11.72 8.52 -22.22
C ALA A 130 -11.67 9.25 -20.86
N ASN A 131 -11.11 8.63 -19.82
CA ASN A 131 -10.91 9.28 -18.54
C ASN A 131 -9.90 10.42 -18.65
N ALA A 132 -10.27 11.61 -18.16
CA ALA A 132 -9.48 12.82 -18.30
C ALA A 132 -8.11 12.75 -17.58
N ASP A 133 -8.07 12.16 -16.37
CA ASP A 133 -6.85 12.03 -15.57
C ASP A 133 -5.86 11.09 -16.28
N LEU A 134 -6.34 9.94 -16.75
CA LEU A 134 -5.51 8.99 -17.48
C LEU A 134 -5.01 9.58 -18.80
N SER A 135 -5.89 10.28 -19.54
CA SER A 135 -5.52 10.97 -20.78
C SER A 135 -4.45 12.06 -20.56
N ALA A 136 -4.49 12.76 -19.43
CA ALA A 136 -3.46 13.73 -19.05
C ALA A 136 -2.13 13.01 -18.73
N ASP A 137 -2.17 11.89 -18.05
CA ASP A 137 -0.98 11.13 -17.68
C ASP A 137 -0.30 10.46 -18.88
N LEU A 138 -1.06 10.03 -19.88
CA LEU A 138 -0.53 9.58 -21.16
C LEU A 138 0.28 10.68 -21.89
N LYS A 139 0.05 11.96 -21.55
CA LYS A 139 0.79 13.14 -22.06
C LYS A 139 1.88 13.64 -21.11
N GLY A 140 2.20 12.85 -20.05
CA GLY A 140 3.27 13.18 -19.11
C GLY A 140 2.79 13.73 -17.76
N GLY A 141 1.48 13.70 -17.46
CA GLY A 141 0.94 13.99 -16.14
C GLY A 141 1.33 12.95 -15.09
N ARG A 142 0.90 13.20 -13.83
CA ARG A 142 1.19 12.33 -12.67
C ARG A 142 0.01 12.29 -11.71
N ILE A 143 -1.20 12.14 -12.25
CA ILE A 143 -2.46 12.23 -11.50
C ILE A 143 -2.96 10.86 -11.07
N THR A 144 -2.67 9.83 -11.88
CA THR A 144 -3.05 8.44 -11.65
C THR A 144 -1.89 7.65 -11.07
N ILE A 145 -2.19 6.44 -10.59
CA ILE A 145 -1.14 5.50 -10.14
C ILE A 145 -0.14 5.20 -11.26
N TYR A 146 -0.59 5.12 -12.51
CA TYR A 146 0.25 4.84 -13.66
C TYR A 146 1.23 5.98 -13.96
N GLY A 147 0.76 7.23 -14.00
CA GLY A 147 1.61 8.40 -14.22
C GLY A 147 2.61 8.61 -13.07
N ALA A 148 2.17 8.42 -11.84
CA ALA A 148 3.02 8.50 -10.66
C ALA A 148 4.12 7.43 -10.69
N LEU A 149 3.76 6.16 -10.94
CA LEU A 149 4.73 5.07 -11.00
C LEU A 149 5.65 5.19 -12.23
N ALA A 150 5.16 5.65 -13.38
CA ALA A 150 6.04 5.91 -14.52
C ALA A 150 7.15 6.91 -14.15
N ALA A 151 6.81 8.00 -13.46
CA ALA A 151 7.80 8.98 -13.01
C ALA A 151 8.80 8.40 -11.99
N ILE A 152 8.33 7.58 -11.05
CA ILE A 152 9.19 6.90 -10.06
C ILE A 152 10.13 5.90 -10.76
N LEU A 153 9.59 5.05 -11.62
CA LEU A 153 10.35 4.00 -12.31
C LEU A 153 11.38 4.59 -13.30
N GLU A 154 11.03 5.67 -13.99
CA GLU A 154 11.96 6.41 -14.84
C GLU A 154 13.14 6.98 -14.02
N ALA A 155 12.86 7.59 -12.87
CA ALA A 155 13.90 8.09 -11.97
C ALA A 155 14.75 6.94 -11.42
N ARG A 156 14.13 5.81 -11.06
CA ARG A 156 14.80 4.61 -10.58
C ARG A 156 15.73 4.00 -11.64
N MET A 157 15.24 3.88 -12.87
CA MET A 157 16.05 3.43 -14.01
C MET A 157 17.26 4.34 -14.24
N LYS A 158 17.07 5.66 -14.27
CA LYS A 158 18.15 6.65 -14.45
C LYS A 158 19.20 6.60 -13.34
N ARG A 159 18.79 6.31 -12.10
CA ARG A 159 19.69 6.16 -10.94
C ARG A 159 20.34 4.78 -10.83
N ASN A 160 19.97 3.84 -11.69
CA ASN A 160 20.39 2.44 -11.59
C ASN A 160 20.11 1.83 -10.21
N ALA A 161 18.96 2.12 -9.64
CA ALA A 161 18.58 1.73 -8.27
C ALA A 161 18.15 0.26 -8.12
N GLY A 162 18.17 -0.50 -9.19
CA GLY A 162 17.86 -1.94 -9.22
C GLY A 162 16.35 -2.26 -9.24
N PRO A 163 16.00 -3.55 -9.17
CA PRO A 163 14.61 -4.01 -9.28
C PRO A 163 13.75 -3.58 -8.10
N VAL A 164 12.42 -3.64 -8.27
CA VAL A 164 11.44 -3.29 -7.25
C VAL A 164 10.15 -4.10 -7.45
N THR A 165 9.47 -4.42 -6.36
CA THR A 165 8.13 -5.02 -6.42
C THR A 165 7.07 -3.92 -6.35
N LEU A 166 6.06 -4.01 -7.22
CA LEU A 166 4.91 -3.11 -7.26
C LEU A 166 3.71 -3.89 -6.70
N GLN A 167 3.33 -3.59 -5.46
CA GLN A 167 2.36 -4.39 -4.72
C GLN A 167 1.03 -3.67 -4.58
N SER A 168 0.02 -4.14 -5.30
CA SER A 168 -1.35 -3.74 -5.00
C SER A 168 -1.80 -4.34 -3.66
N CYS A 169 -2.44 -3.51 -2.85
CA CYS A 169 -3.07 -3.92 -1.60
C CYS A 169 -4.58 -3.55 -1.60
N ASP A 170 -5.16 -3.44 -2.79
CA ASP A 170 -6.59 -3.17 -2.97
C ASP A 170 -7.42 -4.45 -2.91
N ASN A 171 -8.64 -4.33 -2.44
CA ASN A 171 -9.60 -5.42 -2.44
C ASN A 171 -10.22 -5.59 -3.84
N LEU A 172 -9.41 -6.10 -4.77
CA LEU A 172 -9.75 -6.35 -6.16
C LEU A 172 -9.20 -7.71 -6.56
N ARG A 173 -9.99 -8.51 -7.28
CA ARG A 173 -9.56 -9.83 -7.75
C ARG A 173 -8.40 -9.70 -8.73
N SER A 174 -7.37 -10.56 -8.59
CA SER A 174 -6.16 -10.55 -9.41
C SER A 174 -5.53 -9.15 -9.51
N ASN A 175 -5.48 -8.45 -8.38
CA ASN A 175 -5.10 -7.04 -8.32
C ASN A 175 -3.70 -6.74 -8.87
N GLY A 176 -2.73 -7.63 -8.62
CA GLY A 176 -1.37 -7.51 -9.14
C GLY A 176 -1.30 -7.69 -10.65
N GLU A 177 -1.98 -8.72 -11.20
CA GLU A 177 -2.04 -8.98 -12.63
C GLU A 177 -2.74 -7.84 -13.39
N ARG A 178 -3.90 -7.38 -12.88
CA ARG A 178 -4.64 -6.25 -13.47
C ARG A 178 -3.81 -4.97 -13.48
N PHE A 179 -3.16 -4.68 -12.36
CA PHE A 179 -2.26 -3.54 -12.29
C PHE A 179 -1.10 -3.67 -13.27
N HIS A 180 -0.44 -4.82 -13.33
CA HIS A 180 0.70 -5.07 -14.22
C HIS A 180 0.30 -4.91 -15.70
N ALA A 181 -0.83 -5.49 -16.10
CA ALA A 181 -1.37 -5.34 -17.45
C ALA A 181 -1.69 -3.87 -17.78
N GLY A 182 -2.36 -3.16 -16.88
CA GLY A 182 -2.66 -1.73 -17.05
C GLY A 182 -1.40 -0.87 -17.15
N MET A 183 -0.38 -1.11 -16.30
CA MET A 183 0.89 -0.38 -16.37
C MET A 183 1.64 -0.67 -17.68
N SER A 184 1.65 -1.92 -18.11
CA SER A 184 2.22 -2.33 -19.39
C SER A 184 1.55 -1.60 -20.56
N GLU A 185 0.21 -1.63 -20.61
CA GLU A 185 -0.57 -0.92 -21.63
C GLU A 185 -0.34 0.61 -21.58
N PHE A 186 -0.24 1.19 -20.37
CA PHE A 186 0.03 2.61 -20.19
C PHE A 186 1.37 3.01 -20.82
N LEU A 187 2.43 2.24 -20.58
CA LEU A 187 3.76 2.51 -21.14
C LEU A 187 3.80 2.34 -22.68
N ASP A 188 3.09 1.33 -23.20
CA ASP A 188 2.95 1.13 -24.64
C ASP A 188 2.24 2.32 -25.31
N ARG A 189 1.12 2.78 -24.72
CA ARG A 189 0.36 3.93 -25.23
C ARG A 189 1.13 5.26 -25.14
N ARG A 190 2.02 5.40 -24.15
CA ARG A 190 2.95 6.55 -24.08
C ARG A 190 4.07 6.48 -25.13
N GLY A 191 4.31 5.34 -25.75
CA GLY A 191 5.43 5.11 -26.63
C GLY A 191 6.78 5.05 -25.90
N ASP A 192 6.80 4.72 -24.61
CA ASP A 192 8.00 4.70 -23.76
C ASP A 192 8.64 3.30 -23.76
N ALA A 193 9.12 2.86 -24.92
CA ALA A 193 9.68 1.54 -25.10
C ALA A 193 10.88 1.22 -24.19
N THR A 194 11.68 2.25 -23.84
CA THR A 194 12.83 2.07 -22.95
C THR A 194 12.38 1.74 -21.54
N LEU A 195 11.44 2.53 -21.00
CA LEU A 195 10.90 2.29 -19.67
C LEU A 195 10.08 0.98 -19.63
N LYS A 196 9.34 0.67 -20.70
CA LYS A 196 8.61 -0.60 -20.82
C LYS A 196 9.54 -1.80 -20.71
N THR A 197 10.64 -1.80 -21.46
CA THR A 197 11.64 -2.88 -21.39
C THR A 197 12.25 -2.99 -20.00
N TRP A 198 12.56 -1.88 -19.36
CA TRP A 198 13.07 -1.86 -18.00
C TRP A 198 12.04 -2.39 -16.99
N PHE A 199 10.77 -1.94 -17.10
CA PHE A 199 9.66 -2.39 -16.27
C PHE A 199 9.51 -3.92 -16.34
N ASP A 200 9.43 -4.49 -17.52
CA ASP A 200 9.27 -5.95 -17.72
C ASP A 200 10.44 -6.74 -17.09
N ALA A 201 11.65 -6.22 -17.17
CA ALA A 201 12.85 -6.90 -16.65
C ALA A 201 13.06 -6.73 -15.15
N ASN A 202 12.62 -5.62 -14.55
CA ASN A 202 13.01 -5.21 -13.20
C ASN A 202 11.86 -5.12 -12.20
N THR A 203 10.62 -5.39 -12.61
CA THR A 203 9.49 -5.35 -11.69
C THR A 203 8.78 -6.69 -11.57
N SER A 204 8.03 -6.86 -10.51
CA SER A 204 7.00 -7.90 -10.33
C SER A 204 5.78 -7.28 -9.65
N SER A 205 4.62 -7.88 -9.86
CA SER A 205 3.36 -7.41 -9.26
C SER A 205 2.62 -8.62 -8.70
N PRO A 206 2.96 -9.08 -7.48
CA PRO A 206 2.27 -10.20 -6.85
C PRO A 206 0.81 -9.85 -6.62
N ASN A 207 -0.08 -10.81 -6.85
CA ASN A 207 -1.46 -10.69 -6.40
C ASN A 207 -1.50 -10.76 -4.87
N SER A 208 -2.46 -10.07 -4.26
CA SER A 208 -2.71 -10.16 -2.83
C SER A 208 -4.20 -10.13 -2.52
N MET A 209 -4.63 -11.02 -1.63
CA MET A 209 -5.97 -10.98 -1.06
C MET A 209 -5.87 -10.36 0.33
N VAL A 210 -6.56 -9.25 0.51
CA VAL A 210 -6.61 -8.49 1.76
C VAL A 210 -8.02 -8.57 2.36
N ASP A 211 -8.11 -8.76 3.67
CA ASP A 211 -9.41 -8.78 4.36
C ASP A 211 -9.31 -8.17 5.76
N ARG A 212 -10.04 -7.11 5.97
CA ARG A 212 -10.33 -6.47 7.25
C ARG A 212 -11.40 -5.41 7.06
N ILE A 213 -12.44 -5.42 7.86
CA ILE A 213 -13.39 -4.31 7.88
C ILE A 213 -12.75 -3.13 8.60
N THR A 214 -12.64 -2.01 7.90
CA THR A 214 -12.02 -0.77 8.41
C THR A 214 -12.97 0.40 8.15
N PRO A 215 -13.88 0.69 9.09
CA PRO A 215 -14.80 1.82 8.95
C PRO A 215 -14.05 3.16 8.99
N ARG A 216 -14.66 4.20 8.44
CA ARG A 216 -14.13 5.55 8.62
C ARG A 216 -14.17 5.92 10.09
N PRO A 217 -13.05 6.41 10.67
CA PRO A 217 -13.07 6.89 12.05
C PRO A 217 -14.07 8.03 12.22
N THR A 218 -14.83 7.96 13.32
CA THR A 218 -15.75 9.00 13.77
C THR A 218 -15.10 9.79 14.91
N ASP A 219 -15.62 10.96 15.27
CA ASP A 219 -15.01 11.80 16.30
C ASP A 219 -14.91 11.10 17.66
N ASP A 220 -15.87 10.23 17.97
CA ASP A 220 -15.87 9.42 19.19
C ASP A 220 -14.72 8.40 19.28
N VAL A 221 -14.10 8.02 18.14
CA VAL A 221 -12.89 7.18 18.15
C VAL A 221 -11.73 7.91 18.83
N ARG A 222 -11.56 9.21 18.54
CA ARG A 222 -10.51 10.03 19.18
C ARG A 222 -10.71 10.14 20.68
N GLU A 223 -11.95 10.36 21.11
CA GLU A 223 -12.29 10.45 22.54
C GLU A 223 -12.00 9.13 23.26
N ARG A 224 -12.38 8.00 22.65
CA ARG A 224 -12.11 6.68 23.23
C ARG A 224 -10.62 6.38 23.29
N VAL A 225 -9.87 6.68 22.22
CA VAL A 225 -8.42 6.50 22.19
C VAL A 225 -7.75 7.33 23.28
N LEU A 226 -8.10 8.61 23.41
CA LEU A 226 -7.56 9.46 24.46
C LEU A 226 -7.87 8.92 25.86
N ALA A 227 -9.12 8.49 26.09
CA ALA A 227 -9.53 7.94 27.39
C ALA A 227 -8.81 6.63 27.73
N ALA A 228 -8.57 5.77 26.73
CA ALA A 228 -7.96 4.45 26.93
C ALA A 228 -6.42 4.49 27.01
N THR A 229 -5.78 5.38 26.24
CA THR A 229 -4.31 5.38 26.05
C THR A 229 -3.61 6.60 26.63
N GLY A 230 -4.34 7.69 26.90
CA GLY A 230 -3.78 9.00 27.26
C GLY A 230 -3.14 9.74 26.06
N PHE A 231 -3.14 9.15 24.86
CA PHE A 231 -2.57 9.76 23.68
C PHE A 231 -3.64 10.53 22.88
N ASN A 232 -3.41 11.83 22.69
CA ASN A 232 -4.29 12.68 21.89
C ASN A 232 -3.97 12.49 20.40
N ASP A 233 -4.45 11.39 19.85
CA ASP A 233 -4.18 10.99 18.47
C ASP A 233 -5.03 11.79 17.47
N ALA A 234 -4.38 12.53 16.59
CA ALA A 234 -5.04 13.33 15.56
C ALA A 234 -5.60 12.49 14.38
N CYS A 235 -5.14 11.24 14.23
CA CYS A 235 -5.53 10.41 13.10
C CYS A 235 -5.65 8.91 13.46
N PRO A 236 -6.36 8.54 14.55
CA PRO A 236 -6.54 7.15 14.90
C PRO A 236 -7.30 6.41 13.80
N VAL A 237 -7.15 5.10 13.77
CA VAL A 237 -7.92 4.23 12.87
C VAL A 237 -8.63 3.16 13.66
N MET A 238 -9.71 2.63 13.10
CA MET A 238 -10.40 1.49 13.67
C MET A 238 -10.56 0.36 12.67
N GLY A 239 -10.62 -0.87 13.17
CA GLY A 239 -10.85 -2.06 12.38
C GLY A 239 -11.46 -3.17 13.21
N GLU A 240 -11.98 -4.19 12.55
CA GLU A 240 -12.37 -5.41 13.22
C GLU A 240 -11.14 -6.18 13.75
N ALA A 241 -11.37 -7.06 14.72
CA ALA A 241 -10.30 -7.91 15.25
C ALA A 241 -9.77 -8.92 14.22
N PHE A 242 -10.64 -9.38 13.29
CA PHE A 242 -10.22 -10.25 12.19
C PHE A 242 -9.33 -9.49 11.20
N ILE A 243 -8.27 -10.16 10.76
CA ILE A 243 -7.39 -9.67 9.71
C ILE A 243 -6.84 -10.86 8.93
N GLN A 244 -6.82 -10.76 7.61
CA GLN A 244 -6.17 -11.74 6.75
C GLN A 244 -5.43 -11.05 5.62
N TRP A 245 -4.23 -11.57 5.32
CA TRP A 245 -3.43 -11.15 4.18
C TRP A 245 -2.79 -12.36 3.53
N VAL A 246 -3.19 -12.66 2.31
CA VAL A 246 -2.61 -13.72 1.48
C VAL A 246 -1.89 -13.07 0.31
N ILE A 247 -0.65 -13.47 0.05
CA ILE A 247 0.24 -12.80 -0.91
C ILE A 247 0.95 -13.85 -1.74
N GLU A 248 0.99 -13.68 -3.05
CA GLU A 248 1.85 -14.48 -3.93
C GLU A 248 3.32 -14.16 -3.66
N ASP A 249 4.15 -15.18 -3.47
CA ASP A 249 5.58 -15.00 -3.16
C ASP A 249 6.41 -14.72 -4.43
N ASN A 250 6.09 -13.62 -5.11
CA ASN A 250 6.74 -13.16 -6.33
C ASN A 250 7.34 -11.75 -6.12
N PHE A 251 8.40 -11.65 -5.33
CA PHE A 251 9.07 -10.39 -5.01
C PHE A 251 10.40 -10.25 -5.73
N ARG A 252 10.58 -9.15 -6.44
CA ARG A 252 11.77 -8.89 -7.29
C ARG A 252 13.00 -8.46 -6.50
N ALA A 253 12.83 -7.85 -5.33
CA ALA A 253 13.90 -7.22 -4.56
C ALA A 253 13.96 -7.69 -3.09
N GLY A 254 13.35 -8.84 -2.80
CA GLY A 254 13.15 -9.31 -1.43
C GLY A 254 11.95 -8.67 -0.75
N ARG A 255 11.58 -9.21 0.40
CA ARG A 255 10.39 -8.80 1.17
C ARG A 255 10.57 -9.00 2.66
N PRO A 256 9.75 -8.35 3.51
CA PRO A 256 9.63 -8.69 4.92
C PRO A 256 9.13 -10.14 5.10
N ALA A 257 9.51 -10.76 6.19
CA ALA A 257 9.04 -12.11 6.56
C ALA A 257 7.66 -12.02 7.26
N TRP A 258 6.65 -11.50 6.57
CA TRP A 258 5.30 -11.27 7.11
C TRP A 258 4.61 -12.56 7.59
N GLU A 259 5.03 -13.71 7.07
CA GLU A 259 4.57 -15.04 7.54
C GLU A 259 4.85 -15.26 9.03
N LYS A 260 5.87 -14.63 9.60
CA LYS A 260 6.16 -14.68 11.04
C LYS A 260 5.09 -14.02 11.90
N VAL A 261 4.27 -13.16 11.31
CA VAL A 261 3.22 -12.41 12.01
C VAL A 261 1.83 -12.67 11.44
N GLY A 262 1.66 -13.77 10.70
CA GLY A 262 0.38 -14.31 10.31
C GLY A 262 -0.10 -13.96 8.91
N ALA A 263 0.71 -13.34 8.04
CA ALA A 263 0.40 -13.29 6.62
C ALA A 263 0.67 -14.66 5.97
N GLU A 264 -0.08 -15.00 4.93
CA GLU A 264 0.06 -16.25 4.20
C GLU A 264 0.79 -15.99 2.87
N LEU A 265 1.96 -16.63 2.67
CA LEU A 265 2.70 -16.59 1.42
C LEU A 265 2.36 -17.84 0.61
N VAL A 266 1.89 -17.63 -0.62
CA VAL A 266 1.33 -18.70 -1.46
C VAL A 266 1.86 -18.63 -2.90
N GLU A 267 1.67 -19.68 -3.67
CA GLU A 267 1.94 -19.68 -5.12
C GLU A 267 0.83 -18.98 -5.90
N SER A 268 -0.42 -19.03 -5.42
CA SER A 268 -1.56 -18.36 -6.03
C SER A 268 -2.61 -17.97 -4.99
N VAL A 269 -3.11 -16.74 -5.07
CA VAL A 269 -4.19 -16.23 -4.21
C VAL A 269 -5.58 -16.66 -4.69
N LEU A 270 -5.74 -17.13 -5.92
CA LEU A 270 -7.04 -17.46 -6.51
C LEU A 270 -7.94 -18.36 -5.65
N PRO A 271 -7.44 -19.45 -5.01
CA PRO A 271 -8.28 -20.27 -4.16
C PRO A 271 -8.86 -19.52 -2.95
N TYR A 272 -8.11 -18.56 -2.42
CA TYR A 272 -8.53 -17.74 -1.28
C TYR A 272 -9.56 -16.68 -1.70
N GLU A 273 -9.36 -16.04 -2.84
CA GLU A 273 -10.32 -15.10 -3.42
C GLU A 273 -11.66 -15.80 -3.72
N GLU A 274 -11.63 -17.00 -4.31
CA GLU A 274 -12.84 -17.79 -4.56
C GLU A 274 -13.54 -18.21 -3.27
N ALA A 275 -12.80 -18.63 -2.26
CA ALA A 275 -13.37 -18.99 -0.96
C ALA A 275 -14.04 -17.77 -0.31
N LYS A 276 -13.40 -16.61 -0.32
CA LYS A 276 -13.96 -15.35 0.19
C LYS A 276 -15.26 -14.99 -0.52
N ILE A 277 -15.30 -15.01 -1.85
CA ILE A 277 -16.50 -14.70 -2.63
C ILE A 277 -17.62 -15.71 -2.34
N ARG A 278 -17.32 -17.00 -2.23
CA ARG A 278 -18.31 -18.04 -1.94
C ARG A 278 -18.91 -17.87 -0.54
N ILE A 279 -18.10 -17.53 0.46
CA ILE A 279 -18.55 -17.28 1.84
C ILE A 279 -19.47 -16.05 1.87
N LEU A 280 -19.08 -14.95 1.22
CA LEU A 280 -19.88 -13.73 1.13
C LEU A 280 -21.23 -14.00 0.43
N ASN A 281 -21.22 -14.70 -0.70
CA ASN A 281 -22.44 -15.06 -1.43
C ASN A 281 -23.34 -16.00 -0.62
N ALA A 282 -22.77 -16.96 0.11
CA ALA A 282 -23.53 -17.84 0.99
C ALA A 282 -24.20 -17.05 2.13
N THR A 283 -23.50 -16.09 2.71
CA THR A 283 -24.04 -15.24 3.79
C THR A 283 -25.19 -14.37 3.28
N HIS A 284 -25.10 -13.81 2.08
CA HIS A 284 -26.19 -13.05 1.46
C HIS A 284 -27.41 -13.90 1.04
N SER A 285 -27.21 -15.20 0.82
CA SER A 285 -28.30 -16.10 0.44
C SER A 285 -29.02 -16.71 1.66
N CYS A 286 -28.47 -16.53 2.87
CA CYS A 286 -29.04 -17.03 4.12
C CYS A 286 -29.80 -15.95 4.93
N ILE A 287 -29.89 -14.71 4.42
CA ILE A 287 -30.66 -13.60 4.97
C ILE A 287 -31.86 -13.33 4.05
#